data_7410115a3b9c81929aacd1eeaa1bbfed
#
_entry.id   7410115a3b9c81929aacd1eeaa1bbfed
#
_cell.length_a   1.000
_cell.length_b   1.000
_cell.length_c   1.000
_cell.angle_alpha   90.00
_cell.angle_beta   90.00
_cell.angle_gamma   90.00
#
_symmetry.space_group_name_H-M   'P 1'
#
loop_
_entity.id
_entity.type
_entity.pdbx_description
1 polymer ?
#
loop_
_entity_poly.entity_id
_entity_poly.type
_entity_poly.pdbx_seq_one_letter_code
_entity_poly.pdbx_strand_id
1 'polypeptide(L)'
;MLLSLLLLASGGPVAAAPVQDRDSLAAWHATRQGKVLPLKEIERRVIPTMKGAQYIGFDLELPSGIYTLKFLRDGTVIWVDVDGRSGQVIGRTGK
;
A
#
# COMPACT_ATOMS: atom_id res chain seq x y z
N MET A 1 40.22 -16.91 -28.76
CA MET A 1 39.75 -16.64 -28.50
C MET A 1 38.84 -16.29 -27.81
N LEU A 2 38.48 -16.13 -27.24
CA LEU A 2 37.70 -15.88 -26.70
C LEU A 2 36.87 -15.51 -26.04
N LEU A 3 36.46 -15.47 -25.61
CA LEU A 3 35.68 -15.22 -25.09
C LEU A 3 34.85 -14.85 -24.38
N SER A 4 34.48 -14.72 -24.03
CA SER A 4 33.82 -14.46 -23.46
C SER A 4 33.05 -14.19 -22.79
N LEU A 5 32.66 -14.15 -22.41
CA LEU A 5 31.83 -13.89 -21.84
C LEU A 5 31.07 -13.53 -21.13
N LEU A 6 30.75 -13.42 -20.77
CA LEU A 6 30.04 -13.13 -20.15
C LEU A 6 29.21 -12.83 -19.55
N LEU A 7 28.87 -12.80 -19.19
CA LEU A 7 28.02 -12.55 -18.65
C LEU A 7 27.30 -12.22 -18.01
N LEU A 8 27.01 -12.13 -17.65
CA LEU A 8 26.31 -11.88 -17.08
C LEU A 8 25.54 -11.59 -16.49
N ALA A 9 25.17 -11.40 -16.23
CA ALA A 9 24.56 -11.25 -15.81
C ALA A 9 23.91 -11.04 -15.24
N SER A 10 23.47 -10.84 -14.86
CA SER A 10 22.95 -10.64 -14.32
C SER A 10 22.14 -10.48 -13.79
N GLY A 11 21.77 -10.48 -13.60
CA GLY A 11 20.89 -10.56 -13.11
C GLY A 11 20.58 -9.97 -12.11
N GLY A 12 20.10 -9.61 -12.02
CA GLY A 12 19.77 -8.98 -11.16
C GLY A 12 19.18 -9.56 -10.16
N PRO A 13 19.21 -9.26 -9.27
CA PRO A 13 18.74 -9.69 -8.30
C PRO A 13 17.51 -9.36 -8.16
N VAL A 14 16.85 -10.06 -7.88
CA VAL A 14 15.81 -9.79 -7.70
C VAL A 14 15.57 -9.69 -6.42
N ALA A 15 15.56 -8.92 -5.89
CA ALA A 15 15.31 -8.72 -4.59
C ALA A 15 14.00 -9.13 -4.21
N ALA A 16 13.79 -9.41 -3.02
CA ALA A 16 12.50 -9.67 -2.51
C ALA A 16 11.64 -8.44 -2.73
N ALA A 17 10.40 -8.63 -3.06
CA ALA A 17 9.48 -7.55 -3.23
C ALA A 17 9.31 -6.79 -1.92
N PRO A 18 9.26 -5.49 -1.95
CA PRO A 18 8.95 -4.73 -0.75
C PRO A 18 7.61 -5.12 -0.17
N VAL A 19 7.45 -4.92 1.11
CA VAL A 19 6.19 -5.22 1.76
C VAL A 19 5.05 -4.48 1.09
N GLN A 20 5.30 -3.26 0.65
CA GLN A 20 4.29 -2.46 0.00
C GLN A 20 3.82 -3.09 -1.29
N ASP A 21 4.70 -3.75 -2.02
CA ASP A 21 4.29 -4.45 -3.24
C ASP A 21 3.43 -5.65 -2.92
N ARG A 22 3.68 -6.33 -1.82
CA ARG A 22 2.82 -7.44 -1.43
C ARG A 22 1.44 -6.95 -1.05
N ASP A 23 1.36 -5.83 -0.35
CA ASP A 23 0.09 -5.25 0.02
C ASP A 23 -0.67 -4.79 -1.22
N SER A 24 0.03 -4.23 -2.19
CA SER A 24 -0.60 -3.82 -3.45
C SER A 24 -1.17 -5.02 -4.19
N LEU A 25 -0.44 -6.12 -4.21
CA LEU A 25 -0.91 -7.31 -4.88
C LEU A 25 -2.11 -7.92 -4.15
N ALA A 26 -2.06 -7.93 -2.83
CA ALA A 26 -3.18 -8.43 -2.04
C ALA A 26 -4.42 -7.58 -2.27
N ALA A 27 -4.27 -6.27 -2.34
CA ALA A 27 -5.38 -5.37 -2.59
C ALA A 27 -5.96 -5.61 -3.99
N TRP A 28 -5.10 -5.83 -4.98
CA TRP A 28 -5.55 -6.09 -6.33
C TRP A 28 -6.38 -7.36 -6.39
N HIS A 29 -5.89 -8.44 -5.76
CA HIS A 29 -6.62 -9.70 -5.73
C HIS A 29 -7.96 -9.56 -5.02
N ALA A 30 -7.97 -8.90 -3.87
CA ALA A 30 -9.19 -8.73 -3.10
C ALA A 30 -10.22 -7.91 -3.87
N THR A 31 -9.74 -6.90 -4.61
CA THR A 31 -10.63 -6.08 -5.43
C THR A 31 -11.24 -6.91 -6.55
N ARG A 32 -10.43 -7.73 -7.20
CA ARG A 32 -10.93 -8.55 -8.29
C ARG A 32 -11.95 -9.58 -7.81
N GLN A 33 -11.85 -9.97 -6.57
CA GLN A 33 -12.82 -10.90 -5.97
C GLN A 33 -14.02 -10.19 -5.37
N GLY A 34 -14.07 -8.86 -5.50
CA GLY A 34 -15.20 -8.10 -4.99
C GLY A 34 -15.23 -7.98 -3.48
N LYS A 35 -14.11 -8.21 -2.82
CA LYS A 35 -14.08 -8.20 -1.35
C LYS A 35 -13.87 -6.82 -0.78
N VAL A 36 -13.17 -5.96 -1.49
CA VAL A 36 -12.90 -4.60 -1.03
C VAL A 36 -12.91 -3.66 -2.23
N LEU A 37 -13.07 -2.39 -1.94
CA LEU A 37 -12.92 -1.35 -2.96
C LEU A 37 -11.46 -1.25 -3.36
N PRO A 38 -11.18 -0.79 -4.58
CA PRO A 38 -9.81 -0.59 -5.01
C PRO A 38 -9.09 0.43 -4.13
N LEU A 39 -7.80 0.22 -3.93
CA LEU A 39 -7.00 1.16 -3.14
C LEU A 39 -7.14 2.59 -3.64
N LYS A 40 -7.17 2.80 -4.95
CA LYS A 40 -7.28 4.14 -5.48
C LYS A 40 -8.56 4.84 -5.04
N GLU A 41 -9.63 4.09 -4.89
CA GLU A 41 -10.86 4.65 -4.40
C GLU A 41 -10.73 5.05 -2.94
N ILE A 42 -10.08 4.22 -2.14
CA ILE A 42 -9.84 4.52 -0.74
C ILE A 42 -8.96 5.77 -0.62
N GLU A 43 -7.89 5.81 -1.41
CA GLU A 43 -7.00 6.97 -1.40
C GLU A 43 -7.73 8.25 -1.80
N ARG A 44 -8.59 8.16 -2.79
CA ARG A 44 -9.31 9.34 -3.26
C ARG A 44 -10.24 9.90 -2.20
N ARG A 45 -10.76 9.04 -1.34
CA ARG A 45 -11.65 9.48 -0.27
C ARG A 45 -10.92 10.04 0.93
N VAL A 46 -9.74 9.49 1.23
CA VAL A 46 -9.05 9.81 2.48
C VAL A 46 -8.00 10.89 2.33
N ILE A 47 -7.18 10.81 1.29
CA ILE A 47 -6.05 11.73 1.16
C ILE A 47 -6.48 13.20 1.18
N PRO A 48 -7.56 13.60 0.50
CA PRO A 48 -7.95 15.00 0.55
C PRO A 48 -8.34 15.49 1.95
N THR A 49 -8.68 14.59 2.86
CA THR A 49 -9.06 14.98 4.22
C THR A 49 -7.85 15.15 5.13
N MET A 50 -6.68 14.74 4.66
CA MET A 50 -5.47 14.77 5.48
C MET A 50 -4.57 15.91 5.03
N LYS A 51 -5.09 17.12 5.09
CA LYS A 51 -4.35 18.29 4.64
C LYS A 51 -3.12 18.50 5.47
N GLY A 52 -2.03 18.85 4.83
CA GLY A 52 -0.77 19.10 5.51
C GLY A 52 -0.02 17.84 5.87
N ALA A 53 -0.55 16.68 5.54
CA ALA A 53 0.12 15.41 5.83
C ALA A 53 0.61 14.79 4.53
N GLN A 54 1.73 14.08 4.64
CA GLN A 54 2.30 13.37 3.50
C GLN A 54 1.86 11.92 3.57
N TYR A 55 1.26 11.44 2.49
CA TYR A 55 0.86 10.04 2.41
C TYR A 55 2.10 9.19 2.20
N ILE A 56 2.34 8.21 3.06
CA ILE A 56 3.58 7.44 3.02
C ILE A 56 3.36 5.96 2.76
N GLY A 57 2.13 5.50 2.66
CA GLY A 57 1.88 4.10 2.33
C GLY A 57 0.61 3.57 2.94
N PHE A 58 0.39 2.29 2.71
CA PHE A 58 -0.83 1.65 3.22
C PHE A 58 -0.55 0.19 3.57
N ASP A 59 -1.45 -0.36 4.38
CA ASP A 59 -1.54 -1.80 4.61
C ASP A 59 -2.97 -2.24 4.34
N LEU A 60 -3.14 -3.48 3.94
CA LEU A 60 -4.47 -4.08 3.84
C LEU A 60 -4.46 -5.36 4.66
N GLU A 61 -5.37 -5.44 5.61
CA GLU A 61 -5.49 -6.63 6.44
C GLU A 61 -6.62 -7.50 5.90
N LEU A 62 -6.33 -8.76 5.68
CA LEU A 62 -7.32 -9.74 5.26
C LEU A 62 -7.35 -10.84 6.31
N PRO A 63 -8.50 -11.43 6.53
CA PRO A 63 -9.74 -11.28 5.78
C PRO A 63 -10.62 -10.12 6.23
N SER A 64 -10.21 -9.34 7.21
CA SER A 64 -11.05 -8.26 7.72
C SER A 64 -11.40 -7.23 6.65
N GLY A 65 -10.50 -7.01 5.71
CA GLY A 65 -10.73 -6.05 4.64
C GLY A 65 -10.51 -4.61 5.07
N ILE A 66 -9.66 -4.40 6.08
CA ILE A 66 -9.41 -3.05 6.57
C ILE A 66 -8.13 -2.52 5.96
N TYR A 67 -8.23 -1.36 5.30
CA TYR A 67 -7.06 -0.63 4.85
C TYR A 67 -6.59 0.28 5.97
N THR A 68 -5.28 0.37 6.14
CA THR A 68 -4.68 1.37 7.02
C THR A 68 -3.81 2.25 6.17
N LEU A 69 -4.18 3.52 6.02
CA LEU A 69 -3.41 4.49 5.29
C LEU A 69 -2.52 5.24 6.26
N LYS A 70 -1.27 5.42 5.88
CA LYS A 70 -0.26 6.01 6.77
C LYS A 70 0.15 7.36 6.25
N PHE A 71 0.20 8.33 7.14
CA PHE A 71 0.53 9.70 6.81
C PHE A 71 1.58 10.21 7.76
N LEU A 72 2.37 11.16 7.31
CA LEU A 72 3.35 11.83 8.14
C LEU A 72 3.00 13.30 8.21
N ARG A 73 2.89 13.84 9.42
CA ARG A 73 2.63 15.26 9.64
C ARG A 73 3.46 15.72 10.80
N ASP A 74 4.33 16.69 10.56
CA ASP A 74 5.15 17.28 11.61
C ASP A 74 5.89 16.22 12.42
N GLY A 75 6.44 15.23 11.75
CA GLY A 75 7.20 14.17 12.40
C GLY A 75 6.37 13.11 13.07
N THR A 76 5.05 13.19 13.01
CA THR A 76 4.16 12.21 13.63
C THR A 76 3.50 11.36 12.57
N VAL A 77 3.49 10.06 12.79
CA VAL A 77 2.81 9.14 11.88
C VAL A 77 1.36 9.03 12.33
N ILE A 78 0.46 9.23 11.37
CA ILE A 78 -0.97 9.12 11.60
C ILE A 78 -1.48 7.94 10.78
N TRP A 79 -2.18 7.03 11.41
CA TRP A 79 -2.77 5.89 10.74
C TRP A 79 -4.27 6.11 10.65
N VAL A 80 -4.82 5.89 9.45
CA VAL A 80 -6.26 6.03 9.22
C VAL A 80 -6.77 4.68 8.77
N ASP A 81 -7.63 4.09 9.58
CA ASP A 81 -8.21 2.79 9.26
C ASP A 81 -9.52 2.99 8.52
N VAL A 82 -9.65 2.28 7.42
CA VAL A 82 -10.79 2.43 6.52
C VAL A 82 -11.37 1.05 6.23
N ASP A 83 -12.67 0.95 6.38
CA ASP A 83 -13.35 -0.29 5.99
C ASP A 83 -13.25 -0.40 4.47
N GLY A 84 -12.56 -1.42 4.00
CA GLY A 84 -12.34 -1.59 2.57
C GLY A 84 -13.61 -1.86 1.79
N ARG A 85 -14.64 -2.38 2.45
CA ARG A 85 -15.88 -2.70 1.75
C ARG A 85 -16.74 -1.48 1.51
N SER A 86 -16.79 -0.58 2.47
CA SER A 86 -17.63 0.61 2.38
C SER A 86 -16.87 1.87 2.04
N GLY A 87 -15.58 1.90 2.32
CA GLY A 87 -14.79 3.09 2.16
C GLY A 87 -14.91 4.07 3.32
N GLN A 88 -15.53 3.65 4.41
CA GLN A 88 -15.72 4.54 5.55
C GLN A 88 -14.52 4.48 6.49
N VAL A 89 -14.12 5.63 6.98
CA VAL A 89 -13.08 5.70 8.00
C VAL A 89 -13.66 5.19 9.30
N ILE A 90 -12.97 4.19 9.89
CA ILE A 90 -13.45 3.58 11.11
C ILE A 90 -12.55 3.85 12.30
N GLY A 91 -11.39 4.43 12.08
CA GLY A 91 -10.50 4.75 13.18
C GLY A 91 -9.34 5.57 12.71
N ARG A 92 -8.61 6.13 13.68
CA ARG A 92 -7.52 7.00 13.35
C ARG A 92 -6.62 7.12 14.55
N THR A 93 -5.30 7.08 14.35
CA THR A 93 -4.33 7.25 15.42
C THR A 93 -3.42 8.40 15.06
N GLY A 94 -2.71 8.91 16.05
CA GLY A 94 -1.83 10.04 15.87
C GLY A 94 -2.62 11.34 15.88
N LYS A 95 -1.91 12.43 15.73
CA LYS A 95 -2.56 13.75 15.77
C LYS A 95 -2.21 14.61 14.57
#